data_8b20918f77ccd164b39cba35f1f16300
#
_entry.id   8b20918f77ccd164b39cba35f1f16300
#
_cell.length_a   1.000
_cell.length_b   1.000
_cell.length_c   1.000
_cell.angle_alpha   90.00
_cell.angle_beta   90.00
_cell.angle_gamma   90.00
#
_symmetry.space_group_name_H-M   'P 1'
#
loop_
_entity.id
_entity.type
_entity.pdbx_description
1 polymer ?
#
loop_
_entity_poly.entity_id
_entity_poly.type
_entity_poly.pdbx_seq_one_letter_code
_entity_poly.pdbx_strand_id
1 'polypeptide(L)'
;LFYPSFIDDFFATRPETRSQVLREMHVTNYAGLAPAMLETLYREMYQERLRGTERLRMRTLTDVAAARMDGDEVVLTTVDRKSGDREEIRCDLVLLGTGFVRDMPAMVRDLAAATGAGQATVDRAYRMVLPESYTAGCYLQGVNEATHGIADSLLSVLASRSQDIVTDLLARRGLPADEALLAELL
;
A
#
# COMPACT_ATOMS: atom_id res chain seq x y z
N LEU A 1 9.50 -3.17 -10.46
CA LEU A 1 8.39 -2.59 -9.69
C LEU A 1 8.85 -1.76 -8.49
N PHE A 2 9.94 -2.14 -7.85
CA PHE A 2 10.45 -1.52 -6.61
C PHE A 2 11.77 -0.79 -6.82
N TYR A 3 12.02 -0.32 -8.05
CA TYR A 3 13.22 0.44 -8.41
C TYR A 3 12.88 1.92 -8.61
N PRO A 4 13.79 2.86 -8.30
CA PRO A 4 13.56 4.29 -8.52
C PRO A 4 13.15 4.64 -9.96
N SER A 5 13.77 4.01 -10.98
CA SER A 5 13.42 4.24 -12.39
C SER A 5 11.98 3.86 -12.73
N PHE A 6 11.37 2.91 -12.02
CA PHE A 6 9.95 2.60 -12.21
C PHE A 6 9.04 3.76 -11.80
N ILE A 7 9.45 4.56 -10.81
CA ILE A 7 8.68 5.72 -10.37
C ILE A 7 8.60 6.77 -11.49
N ASP A 8 9.69 6.98 -12.22
CA ASP A 8 9.72 7.91 -13.35
C ASP A 8 8.76 7.49 -14.46
N ASP A 9 8.86 6.22 -14.88
CA ASP A 9 8.00 5.65 -15.90
C ASP A 9 6.53 5.68 -15.49
N PHE A 10 6.25 5.33 -14.23
CA PHE A 10 4.90 5.31 -13.70
C PHE A 10 4.31 6.71 -13.58
N PHE A 11 5.09 7.69 -13.10
CA PHE A 11 4.66 9.09 -13.02
C PHE A 11 4.35 9.69 -14.39
N ALA A 12 5.15 9.37 -15.42
CA ALA A 12 4.95 9.81 -16.80
C ALA A 12 3.75 9.13 -17.48
N THR A 13 3.26 8.02 -16.93
CA THR A 13 2.12 7.27 -17.48
C THR A 13 0.80 8.04 -17.30
N ARG A 14 -0.13 7.90 -18.24
CA ARG A 14 -1.46 8.53 -18.17
C ARG A 14 -2.25 8.04 -16.95
N PRO A 15 -3.06 8.90 -16.28
CA PRO A 15 -3.78 8.56 -15.06
C PRO A 15 -4.65 7.30 -15.16
N GLU A 16 -5.33 7.09 -16.30
CA GLU A 16 -6.19 5.93 -16.52
C GLU A 16 -5.37 4.64 -16.53
N THR A 17 -4.21 4.66 -17.19
CA THR A 17 -3.29 3.53 -17.25
C THR A 17 -2.66 3.27 -15.88
N ARG A 18 -2.27 4.32 -15.13
CA ARG A 18 -1.78 4.17 -13.75
C ARG A 18 -2.78 3.43 -12.87
N SER A 19 -4.05 3.80 -12.94
CA SER A 19 -5.11 3.15 -12.17
C SER A 19 -5.28 1.67 -12.53
N GLN A 20 -5.11 1.30 -13.80
CA GLN A 20 -5.12 -0.10 -14.23
C GLN A 20 -3.91 -0.86 -13.68
N VAL A 21 -2.71 -0.31 -13.87
CA VAL A 21 -1.44 -0.91 -13.42
C VAL A 21 -1.46 -1.13 -11.90
N LEU A 22 -1.96 -0.16 -11.12
CA LEU A 22 -2.10 -0.33 -9.67
C LEU A 22 -3.01 -1.49 -9.28
N ARG A 23 -4.14 -1.67 -9.98
CA ARG A 23 -5.02 -2.83 -9.72
C ARG A 23 -4.33 -4.15 -10.02
N GLU A 24 -3.59 -4.23 -11.12
CA GLU A 24 -2.83 -5.42 -11.50
C GLU A 24 -1.70 -5.74 -10.52
N MET A 25 -1.04 -4.72 -9.99
CA MET A 25 0.08 -4.84 -9.05
C MET A 25 -0.36 -5.04 -7.59
N HIS A 26 -1.63 -4.82 -7.27
CA HIS A 26 -2.12 -4.86 -5.90
C HIS A 26 -1.79 -6.18 -5.19
N VAL A 27 -2.04 -7.30 -5.84
CA VAL A 27 -1.77 -8.63 -5.27
C VAL A 27 -0.28 -8.83 -4.98
N THR A 28 0.58 -8.35 -5.86
CA THR A 28 2.04 -8.49 -5.73
C THR A 28 2.57 -7.78 -4.48
N ASN A 29 2.01 -6.62 -4.15
CA ASN A 29 2.51 -5.81 -3.03
C ASN A 29 1.83 -6.13 -1.69
N TYR A 30 0.55 -6.50 -1.72
CA TYR A 30 -0.26 -6.60 -0.51
C TYR A 30 -0.72 -8.01 -0.15
N ALA A 31 -0.56 -8.99 -1.03
CA ALA A 31 -1.01 -10.36 -0.81
C ALA A 31 0.04 -11.41 -1.16
N GLY A 32 1.29 -11.01 -1.36
CA GLY A 32 2.38 -11.93 -1.67
C GLY A 32 2.89 -12.66 -0.43
N LEU A 33 3.02 -13.98 -0.53
CA LEU A 33 3.76 -14.81 0.43
C LEU A 33 5.12 -15.21 -0.15
N ALA A 34 6.11 -15.38 0.71
CA ALA A 34 7.40 -15.94 0.31
C ALA A 34 7.19 -17.36 -0.30
N PRO A 35 7.84 -17.68 -1.44
CA PRO A 35 7.68 -18.99 -2.08
C PRO A 35 7.91 -20.19 -1.14
N ALA A 36 8.90 -20.10 -0.26
CA ALA A 36 9.17 -21.16 0.73
C ALA A 36 8.01 -21.35 1.72
N MET A 37 7.31 -20.29 2.09
CA MET A 37 6.12 -20.36 2.96
C MET A 37 4.97 -21.06 2.22
N LEU A 38 4.73 -20.71 0.96
CA LEU A 38 3.70 -21.35 0.13
C LEU A 38 3.98 -22.83 -0.04
N GLU A 39 5.23 -23.20 -0.29
CA GLU A 39 5.63 -24.61 -0.41
C GLU A 39 5.42 -25.38 0.89
N THR A 40 5.74 -24.77 2.03
CA THR A 40 5.53 -25.36 3.34
C THR A 40 4.05 -25.61 3.60
N LEU A 41 3.19 -24.61 3.39
CA LEU A 41 1.74 -24.75 3.56
C LEU A 41 1.16 -25.83 2.63
N TYR A 42 1.57 -25.83 1.36
CA TYR A 42 1.13 -26.85 0.42
C TYR A 42 1.51 -28.26 0.87
N ARG A 43 2.76 -28.45 1.33
CA ARG A 43 3.26 -29.74 1.82
C ARG A 43 2.49 -30.23 3.03
N GLU A 44 2.23 -29.36 4.00
CA GLU A 44 1.44 -29.72 5.19
C GLU A 44 0.01 -30.11 4.81
N MET A 45 -0.68 -29.32 4.01
CA MET A 45 -2.04 -29.62 3.55
C MET A 45 -2.09 -30.94 2.74
N TYR A 46 -1.08 -31.20 1.91
CA TYR A 46 -0.98 -32.46 1.15
C TYR A 46 -0.80 -33.67 2.08
N GLN A 47 0.11 -33.56 3.06
CA GLN A 47 0.32 -34.64 4.03
C GLN A 47 -0.91 -34.91 4.90
N GLU A 48 -1.61 -33.87 5.33
CA GLU A 48 -2.85 -34.01 6.09
C GLU A 48 -3.92 -34.75 5.28
N ARG A 49 -4.06 -34.42 4.01
CA ARG A 49 -4.97 -35.14 3.09
C ARG A 49 -4.63 -36.64 2.98
N LEU A 50 -3.35 -36.99 2.89
CA LEU A 50 -2.91 -38.37 2.84
C LEU A 50 -3.20 -39.12 4.16
N ARG A 51 -3.12 -38.45 5.29
CA ARG A 51 -3.39 -39.05 6.61
C ARG A 51 -4.88 -39.03 6.98
N GLY A 52 -5.74 -38.41 6.18
CA GLY A 52 -7.15 -38.24 6.50
C GLY A 52 -7.39 -37.26 7.66
N THR A 53 -6.47 -36.33 7.90
CA THR A 53 -6.59 -35.28 8.91
C THR A 53 -6.77 -33.92 8.22
N GLU A 54 -7.38 -32.95 8.91
CA GLU A 54 -7.59 -31.62 8.35
C GLU A 54 -7.44 -30.59 9.50
N ARG A 55 -6.19 -30.19 9.80
CA ARG A 55 -5.90 -29.12 10.76
C ARG A 55 -5.83 -27.76 10.07
N LEU A 56 -5.38 -27.73 8.79
CA LEU A 56 -5.30 -26.55 7.94
C LEU A 56 -6.45 -26.56 6.93
N ARG A 57 -7.35 -25.60 7.06
CA ARG A 57 -8.46 -25.44 6.13
C ARG A 57 -8.37 -24.09 5.43
N MET A 58 -8.24 -24.10 4.10
CA MET A 58 -8.25 -22.91 3.29
C MET A 58 -9.64 -22.69 2.69
N ARG A 59 -10.22 -21.51 2.94
CA ARG A 59 -11.51 -21.09 2.38
C ARG A 59 -11.28 -19.93 1.42
N THR A 60 -11.27 -20.21 0.14
CA THR A 60 -11.10 -19.21 -0.91
C THR A 60 -12.46 -18.63 -1.32
N LEU A 61 -12.49 -17.37 -1.73
CA LEU A 61 -13.71 -16.67 -2.13
C LEU A 61 -14.81 -16.74 -1.05
N THR A 62 -14.41 -16.58 0.22
CA THR A 62 -15.31 -16.65 1.36
C THR A 62 -15.22 -15.34 2.12
N ASP A 63 -16.36 -14.69 2.30
CA ASP A 63 -16.46 -13.46 3.08
C ASP A 63 -16.91 -13.76 4.52
N VAL A 64 -16.39 -13.02 5.48
CA VAL A 64 -16.91 -13.00 6.85
C VAL A 64 -18.01 -11.94 6.92
N ALA A 65 -19.26 -12.37 6.94
CA ALA A 65 -20.43 -11.49 6.93
C ALA A 65 -20.79 -10.96 8.32
N ALA A 66 -20.50 -11.73 9.37
CA ALA A 66 -20.75 -11.34 10.75
C ALA A 66 -19.82 -12.10 11.71
N ALA A 67 -19.62 -11.53 12.89
CA ALA A 67 -18.95 -12.16 14.01
C ALA A 67 -19.74 -11.88 15.30
N ARG A 68 -19.84 -12.86 16.18
CA ARG A 68 -20.46 -12.72 17.51
C ARG A 68 -19.72 -13.56 18.54
N MET A 69 -19.83 -13.18 19.80
CA MET A 69 -19.41 -14.03 20.92
C MET A 69 -20.52 -15.00 21.29
N ASP A 70 -20.14 -16.22 21.63
CA ASP A 70 -21.04 -17.24 22.17
C ASP A 70 -20.29 -17.96 23.31
N GLY A 71 -20.46 -17.48 24.52
CA GLY A 71 -19.61 -17.84 25.66
C GLY A 71 -18.17 -17.32 25.41
N ASP A 72 -17.21 -18.21 25.49
CA ASP A 72 -15.78 -17.91 25.29
C ASP A 72 -15.33 -18.11 23.84
N GLU A 73 -16.24 -18.52 22.95
CA GLU A 73 -15.94 -18.75 21.54
C GLU A 73 -16.38 -17.57 20.66
N VAL A 74 -15.66 -17.36 19.57
CA VAL A 74 -16.09 -16.48 18.48
C VAL A 74 -16.80 -17.32 17.44
N VAL A 75 -18.01 -16.90 17.06
CA VAL A 75 -18.77 -17.52 15.97
C VAL A 75 -18.74 -16.57 14.77
N LEU A 76 -18.13 -17.01 13.69
CA LEU A 76 -18.07 -16.30 12.42
C LEU A 76 -19.18 -16.83 11.50
N THR A 77 -19.99 -15.94 10.95
CA THR A 77 -20.87 -16.27 9.82
C THR A 77 -20.12 -15.99 8.52
N THR A 78 -19.86 -17.04 7.75
CA THR A 78 -19.17 -16.93 6.46
C THR A 78 -20.15 -17.12 5.29
N VAL A 79 -19.81 -16.51 4.14
CA VAL A 79 -20.56 -16.62 2.89
C VAL A 79 -19.63 -17.05 1.78
N ASP A 80 -19.87 -18.20 1.17
CA ASP A 80 -19.16 -18.61 -0.04
C ASP A 80 -19.65 -17.76 -1.24
N ARG A 81 -18.74 -17.01 -1.85
CA ARG A 81 -19.05 -16.11 -2.98
C ARG A 81 -19.41 -16.85 -4.27
N LYS A 82 -19.11 -18.15 -4.37
CA LYS A 82 -19.42 -18.96 -5.55
C LYS A 82 -20.87 -19.49 -5.51
N SER A 83 -21.30 -19.97 -4.33
CA SER A 83 -22.61 -20.59 -4.15
C SER A 83 -23.64 -19.68 -3.45
N GLY A 84 -23.15 -18.70 -2.65
CA GLY A 84 -23.96 -17.92 -1.74
C GLY A 84 -24.28 -18.63 -0.43
N ASP A 85 -23.77 -19.84 -0.24
CA ASP A 85 -24.02 -20.61 0.98
C ASP A 85 -23.44 -19.92 2.21
N ARG A 86 -24.17 -20.07 3.33
CA ARG A 86 -23.75 -19.54 4.63
C ARG A 86 -23.38 -20.67 5.56
N GLU A 87 -22.28 -20.47 6.30
CA GLU A 87 -21.79 -21.41 7.31
C GLU A 87 -21.38 -20.66 8.58
N GLU A 88 -21.61 -21.26 9.73
CA GLU A 88 -21.04 -20.78 11.00
C GLU A 88 -19.77 -21.55 11.33
N ILE A 89 -18.71 -20.80 11.65
CA ILE A 89 -17.44 -21.35 12.10
C ILE A 89 -17.22 -20.89 13.54
N ARG A 90 -17.00 -21.86 14.45
CA ARG A 90 -16.62 -21.57 15.83
C ARG A 90 -15.10 -21.61 15.96
N CYS A 91 -14.53 -20.67 16.68
CA CYS A 91 -13.10 -20.57 16.92
C CYS A 91 -12.80 -19.85 18.24
N ASP A 92 -11.64 -20.17 18.82
CA ASP A 92 -11.16 -19.56 20.06
C ASP A 92 -10.49 -18.21 19.80
N LEU A 93 -9.93 -18.02 18.61
CA LEU A 93 -9.17 -16.83 18.24
C LEU A 93 -9.39 -16.46 16.77
N VAL A 94 -9.54 -15.18 16.51
CA VAL A 94 -9.58 -14.61 15.15
C VAL A 94 -8.42 -13.65 14.96
N LEU A 95 -7.59 -13.89 13.95
CA LEU A 95 -6.52 -12.99 13.53
C LEU A 95 -6.92 -12.30 12.23
N LEU A 96 -6.98 -10.97 12.25
CA LEU A 96 -7.40 -10.16 11.12
C LEU A 96 -6.18 -9.68 10.33
N GLY A 97 -5.99 -10.24 9.14
CA GLY A 97 -4.98 -9.81 8.18
C GLY A 97 -5.63 -9.04 7.01
N THR A 98 -6.43 -8.02 7.30
CA THR A 98 -7.29 -7.31 6.32
C THR A 98 -6.60 -6.16 5.59
N GLY A 99 -5.30 -5.94 5.82
CA GLY A 99 -4.54 -4.84 5.22
C GLY A 99 -4.80 -3.50 5.91
N PHE A 100 -4.56 -2.42 5.18
CA PHE A 100 -4.63 -1.06 5.70
C PHE A 100 -5.48 -0.18 4.78
N VAL A 101 -6.24 0.74 5.38
CA VAL A 101 -6.88 1.84 4.66
C VAL A 101 -5.86 2.97 4.55
N ARG A 102 -5.65 3.48 3.33
CA ARG A 102 -4.68 4.52 3.03
C ARG A 102 -5.38 5.77 2.54
N ASP A 103 -5.96 6.48 3.47
CA ASP A 103 -6.56 7.78 3.18
C ASP A 103 -5.51 8.89 3.33
N MET A 104 -5.67 9.94 2.51
CA MET A 104 -4.91 11.16 2.70
C MET A 104 -5.14 11.69 4.13
N PRO A 105 -4.10 11.98 4.92
CA PRO A 105 -4.26 12.51 6.28
C PRO A 105 -5.15 13.76 6.32
N ALA A 106 -5.99 13.87 7.36
CA ALA A 106 -6.92 14.99 7.51
C ALA A 106 -6.19 16.34 7.42
N MET A 107 -5.05 16.48 8.11
CA MET A 107 -4.22 17.68 8.08
C MET A 107 -3.81 18.10 6.65
N VAL A 108 -3.52 17.14 5.77
CA VAL A 108 -3.14 17.43 4.38
C VAL A 108 -4.36 17.82 3.55
N ARG A 109 -5.51 17.17 3.76
CA ARG A 109 -6.77 17.56 3.12
C ARG A 109 -7.20 18.97 3.53
N ASP A 110 -7.09 19.29 4.81
CA ASP A 110 -7.42 20.61 5.35
C ASP A 110 -6.49 21.69 4.79
N LEU A 111 -5.20 21.39 4.65
CA LEU A 111 -4.23 22.27 4.00
C LEU A 111 -4.60 22.50 2.53
N ALA A 112 -4.94 21.44 1.78
CA ALA A 112 -5.37 21.58 0.39
C ALA A 112 -6.62 22.45 0.26
N ALA A 113 -7.61 22.25 1.14
CA ALA A 113 -8.83 23.05 1.17
C ALA A 113 -8.53 24.52 1.52
N ALA A 114 -7.73 24.77 2.55
CA ALA A 114 -7.39 26.12 3.01
C ALA A 114 -6.57 26.93 1.98
N THR A 115 -5.76 26.25 1.16
CA THR A 115 -4.95 26.88 0.12
C THR A 115 -5.67 27.03 -1.21
N GLY A 116 -6.87 26.44 -1.36
CA GLY A 116 -7.60 26.43 -2.64
C GLY A 116 -7.05 25.43 -3.67
N ALA A 117 -6.15 24.52 -3.26
CA ALA A 117 -5.59 23.51 -4.15
C ALA A 117 -6.61 22.41 -4.55
N GLY A 118 -7.73 22.32 -3.85
CA GLY A 118 -8.76 21.30 -4.08
C GLY A 118 -8.33 19.94 -3.59
N GLN A 119 -7.74 19.11 -4.45
CA GLN A 119 -7.16 17.83 -4.05
C GLN A 119 -5.67 17.97 -3.70
N ALA A 120 -5.23 17.22 -2.68
CA ALA A 120 -3.82 17.10 -2.34
C ALA A 120 -3.12 16.19 -3.37
N THR A 121 -2.57 16.80 -4.41
CA THR A 121 -1.75 16.12 -5.44
C THR A 121 -0.30 16.57 -5.32
N VAL A 122 0.63 15.75 -5.80
CA VAL A 122 2.06 16.05 -5.78
C VAL A 122 2.64 16.06 -7.19
N ASP A 123 3.71 16.85 -7.38
CA ASP A 123 4.57 16.76 -8.55
C ASP A 123 5.54 15.57 -8.45
N ARG A 124 6.42 15.41 -9.46
CA ARG A 124 7.39 14.30 -9.48
C ARG A 124 8.35 14.30 -8.30
N ALA A 125 8.66 15.46 -7.74
CA ALA A 125 9.52 15.62 -6.57
C ALA A 125 8.78 15.47 -5.23
N TYR A 126 7.59 14.88 -5.24
CA TYR A 126 6.73 14.71 -4.04
C TYR A 126 6.22 16.00 -3.42
N ARG A 127 6.41 17.13 -4.08
CA ARG A 127 5.92 18.42 -3.60
C ARG A 127 4.44 18.57 -3.91
N MET A 128 3.68 18.98 -2.90
CA MET A 128 2.27 19.27 -3.05
C MET A 128 2.06 20.43 -4.03
N VAL A 129 1.16 20.23 -5.01
CA VAL A 129 0.80 21.26 -5.98
C VAL A 129 -0.10 22.27 -5.31
N LEU A 130 0.44 23.45 -5.08
CA LEU A 130 -0.24 24.58 -4.46
C LEU A 130 -0.40 25.73 -5.47
N PRO A 131 -1.38 26.64 -5.29
CA PRO A 131 -1.48 27.85 -6.09
C PRO A 131 -0.18 28.68 -6.00
N GLU A 132 0.15 29.41 -7.06
CA GLU A 132 1.39 30.20 -7.19
C GLU A 132 1.60 31.24 -6.07
N SER A 133 0.52 31.67 -5.41
CA SER A 133 0.59 32.58 -4.26
C SER A 133 1.28 31.99 -3.04
N TYR A 134 1.45 30.64 -3.00
CA TYR A 134 2.11 29.95 -1.90
C TYR A 134 3.56 29.62 -2.26
N THR A 135 4.51 30.21 -1.58
CA THR A 135 5.95 29.99 -1.77
C THR A 135 6.50 28.85 -0.93
N ALA A 136 5.80 28.48 0.14
CA ALA A 136 6.20 27.36 1.00
C ALA A 136 6.10 26.01 0.28
N GLY A 137 7.07 25.13 0.52
CA GLY A 137 7.06 23.74 0.04
C GLY A 137 6.43 22.80 1.07
N CYS A 138 5.49 21.97 0.63
CA CYS A 138 4.96 20.86 1.41
C CYS A 138 5.22 19.57 0.63
N TYR A 139 5.94 18.62 1.22
CA TYR A 139 6.31 17.37 0.58
C TYR A 139 5.58 16.20 1.25
N LEU A 140 4.93 15.37 0.45
CA LEU A 140 4.14 14.24 0.93
C LEU A 140 4.86 12.93 0.61
N GLN A 141 4.97 12.05 1.61
CA GLN A 141 5.62 10.76 1.46
C GLN A 141 4.70 9.64 1.94
N GLY A 142 4.66 8.51 1.20
CA GLY A 142 3.90 7.32 1.57
C GLY A 142 2.38 7.41 1.33
N VAL A 143 1.90 8.48 0.69
CA VAL A 143 0.48 8.70 0.35
C VAL A 143 0.25 8.97 -1.14
N ASN A 144 1.29 8.78 -1.96
CA ASN A 144 1.29 9.16 -3.38
C ASN A 144 1.25 7.95 -4.33
N GLU A 145 0.73 6.80 -3.90
CA GLU A 145 0.68 5.58 -4.72
C GLU A 145 0.01 5.83 -6.08
N ALA A 146 -1.01 6.69 -6.14
CA ALA A 146 -1.70 7.03 -7.38
C ALA A 146 -0.82 7.71 -8.43
N THR A 147 0.28 8.35 -8.02
CA THR A 147 1.20 9.09 -8.89
C THR A 147 2.59 8.46 -8.99
N HIS A 148 3.08 7.87 -7.91
CA HIS A 148 4.44 7.33 -7.79
C HIS A 148 4.48 5.79 -7.77
N GLY A 149 3.32 5.12 -7.81
CA GLY A 149 3.21 3.67 -7.85
C GLY A 149 3.35 3.01 -6.49
N ILE A 150 3.31 1.68 -6.48
CA ILE A 150 3.31 0.86 -5.27
C ILE A 150 4.59 0.99 -4.43
N ALA A 151 5.67 1.50 -5.01
CA ALA A 151 6.93 1.72 -4.32
C ALA A 151 6.89 2.92 -3.36
N ASP A 152 5.92 3.86 -3.50
CA ASP A 152 5.89 5.10 -2.73
C ASP A 152 5.89 4.88 -1.21
N SER A 153 5.26 3.81 -0.71
CA SER A 153 5.23 3.50 0.72
C SER A 153 6.39 2.64 1.22
N LEU A 154 7.30 2.22 0.35
CA LEU A 154 8.37 1.28 0.69
C LEU A 154 9.61 1.99 1.23
N LEU A 155 10.25 1.35 2.22
CA LEU A 155 11.53 1.83 2.77
C LEU A 155 12.70 1.67 1.78
N SER A 156 12.61 0.70 0.86
CA SER A 156 13.66 0.44 -0.14
C SER A 156 13.93 1.59 -1.10
N VAL A 157 12.98 2.50 -1.30
CA VAL A 157 13.13 3.68 -2.14
C VAL A 157 13.32 4.98 -1.35
N LEU A 158 13.46 4.88 -0.02
CA LEU A 158 13.52 6.04 0.86
C LEU A 158 14.70 6.98 0.52
N ALA A 159 15.87 6.43 0.27
CA ALA A 159 17.06 7.22 -0.06
C ALA A 159 16.86 8.02 -1.37
N SER A 160 16.41 7.35 -2.44
CA SER A 160 16.13 8.01 -3.72
C SER A 160 15.04 9.08 -3.59
N ARG A 161 13.94 8.79 -2.89
CA ARG A 161 12.87 9.76 -2.64
C ARG A 161 13.36 10.96 -1.85
N SER A 162 14.18 10.74 -0.82
CA SER A 162 14.76 11.83 -0.03
C SER A 162 15.68 12.70 -0.88
N GLN A 163 16.45 12.10 -1.79
CA GLN A 163 17.28 12.83 -2.73
C GLN A 163 16.43 13.71 -3.67
N ASP A 164 15.36 13.17 -4.25
CA ASP A 164 14.45 13.93 -5.12
C ASP A 164 13.90 15.16 -4.40
N ILE A 165 13.44 14.99 -3.15
CA ILE A 165 12.91 16.09 -2.32
C ILE A 165 13.97 17.14 -2.00
N VAL A 166 15.16 16.71 -1.59
CA VAL A 166 16.25 17.64 -1.25
C VAL A 166 16.71 18.39 -2.50
N THR A 167 16.81 17.74 -3.64
CA THR A 167 17.17 18.35 -4.92
C THR A 167 16.16 19.45 -5.30
N ASP A 168 14.85 19.19 -5.20
CA ASP A 168 13.82 20.21 -5.46
C ASP A 168 13.91 21.38 -4.46
N LEU A 169 14.13 21.08 -3.18
CA LEU A 169 14.30 22.11 -2.14
C LEU A 169 15.48 23.04 -2.42
N LEU A 170 16.63 22.50 -2.79
CA LEU A 170 17.83 23.27 -3.10
C LEU A 170 17.64 24.12 -4.36
N ALA A 171 17.11 23.52 -5.42
CA ALA A 171 16.83 24.22 -6.67
C ALA A 171 15.91 25.43 -6.45
N ARG A 172 14.87 25.30 -5.64
CA ARG A 172 13.94 26.40 -5.31
C ARG A 172 14.54 27.50 -4.47
N ARG A 173 15.60 27.20 -3.74
CA ARG A 173 16.38 28.20 -2.98
C ARG A 173 17.52 28.81 -3.81
N GLY A 174 17.66 28.43 -5.09
CA GLY A 174 18.77 28.86 -5.92
C GLY A 174 20.12 28.32 -5.47
N LEU A 175 20.12 27.21 -4.72
CA LEU A 175 21.32 26.53 -4.24
C LEU A 175 21.65 25.38 -5.21
N PRO A 176 22.94 25.17 -5.55
CA PRO A 176 23.35 24.02 -6.35
C PRO A 176 23.05 22.75 -5.59
N ALA A 177 22.47 21.78 -6.28
CA ALA A 177 22.42 20.39 -5.81
C ALA A 177 23.81 19.77 -6.07
N ASP A 178 24.79 20.10 -5.23
CA ASP A 178 26.12 19.50 -5.31
C ASP A 178 26.05 18.08 -4.76
N GLU A 179 26.31 17.08 -5.61
CA GLU A 179 26.33 15.66 -5.19
C GLU A 179 27.34 15.41 -4.06
N ALA A 180 28.41 16.18 -4.00
CA ALA A 180 29.42 16.09 -2.93
C ALA A 180 28.85 16.57 -1.58
N LEU A 181 28.01 17.60 -1.56
CA LEU A 181 27.36 18.09 -0.35
C LEU A 181 26.28 17.13 0.17
N LEU A 182 25.58 16.46 -0.75
CA LEU A 182 24.57 15.45 -0.41
C LEU A 182 25.23 14.17 0.14
N ALA A 183 26.42 13.82 -0.35
CA ALA A 183 27.18 12.66 0.16
C ALA A 183 27.77 12.89 1.57
N GLU A 184 28.01 14.14 1.98
CA GLU A 184 28.44 14.48 3.33
C GLU A 184 27.31 14.53 4.37
N LEU A 185 26.05 14.61 3.91
CA LEU A 185 24.87 14.70 4.78
C LEU A 185 24.16 13.36 4.99
N LEU A 186 24.57 12.29 4.27
CA LEU A 186 24.03 10.93 4.35
C LEU A 186 25.03 9.97 4.97
#